data_6101062e9a5de422fab0f13b0601d1ee
#
_entry.id   6101062e9a5de422fab0f13b0601d1ee
#
_cell.length_a   1.000
_cell.length_b   1.000
_cell.length_c   1.000
_cell.angle_alpha   90.00
_cell.angle_beta   90.00
_cell.angle_gamma   90.00
#
_symmetry.space_group_name_H-M   'P 1'
#
loop_
_entity.id
_entity.type
_entity.pdbx_description
1 polymer ?
#
loop_
_entity_poly.entity_id
_entity_poly.type
_entity_poly.pdbx_seq_one_letter_code
_entity_poly.pdbx_strand_id
1 'polypeptide(L)'
;EIPGPLLEESLRQAGWEVIIIDHHRYDELDRRNPLSSLEQFLVIFQITPADLDNLGFDPRIIFGLGVMDRGFVWGLSPAGFSISESAQVRVEYRRRKNLLKGENAILIQSVKRAWETREQQDGVYIIRSDNKEHHIREEISFLLAESHELPPPAIIYEGDGRVTVQDCAQAPLLFAHFGGYTFGNELCWGREANSHPTLTPEQLLVLINA
;
A
#
# COMPACT_ATOMS: atom_id res chain seq x y z
N GLU A 1 8.93 -0.17 12.03
CA GLU A 1 9.22 1.25 11.77
C GLU A 1 9.14 1.99 13.09
N ILE A 2 10.23 2.58 13.52
CA ILE A 2 10.27 3.35 14.75
C ILE A 2 10.52 4.79 14.34
N PRO A 3 9.51 5.67 14.35
CA PRO A 3 9.72 7.09 14.20
C PRO A 3 10.36 7.59 15.51
N GLY A 4 11.66 7.79 15.50
CA GLY A 4 12.33 8.20 16.72
C GLY A 4 13.68 8.87 16.47
N PRO A 5 13.72 10.11 15.90
CA PRO A 5 14.98 10.82 15.76
C PRO A 5 15.73 10.96 17.08
N LEU A 6 15.02 11.06 18.21
CA LEU A 6 15.64 11.10 19.55
C LEU A 6 16.30 9.77 19.94
N LEU A 7 15.71 8.62 19.58
CA LEU A 7 16.30 7.31 19.84
C LEU A 7 17.56 7.11 18.98
N GLU A 8 17.51 7.49 17.72
CA GLU A 8 18.64 7.41 16.80
C GLU A 8 19.81 8.27 17.28
N GLU A 9 19.53 9.49 17.69
CA GLU A 9 20.51 10.40 18.24
C GLU A 9 21.14 9.81 19.52
N SER A 10 20.32 9.29 20.43
CA SER A 10 20.78 8.64 21.66
C SER A 10 21.70 7.45 21.38
N LEU A 11 21.36 6.60 20.38
CA LEU A 11 22.18 5.46 19.99
C LEU A 11 23.52 5.91 19.40
N ARG A 12 23.53 6.93 18.52
CA ARG A 12 24.77 7.50 17.97
C ARG A 12 25.66 8.11 19.04
N GLN A 13 25.08 8.83 20.00
CA GLN A 13 25.81 9.37 21.14
C GLN A 13 26.40 8.27 22.03
N ALA A 14 25.75 7.12 22.12
CA ALA A 14 26.27 5.94 22.80
C ALA A 14 27.33 5.18 21.98
N GLY A 15 27.73 5.66 20.80
CA GLY A 15 28.77 5.07 19.95
C GLY A 15 28.25 3.97 19.01
N TRP A 16 26.95 3.80 18.85
CA TRP A 16 26.39 2.84 17.91
C TRP A 16 26.40 3.38 16.48
N GLU A 17 26.73 2.52 15.52
CA GLU A 17 26.43 2.76 14.13
C GLU A 17 24.93 2.49 13.89
N VAL A 18 24.19 3.50 13.43
CA VAL A 18 22.75 3.41 13.22
C VAL A 18 22.46 3.45 11.73
N ILE A 19 22.02 2.34 11.19
CA ILE A 19 21.55 2.20 9.82
C ILE A 19 20.03 2.33 9.81
N ILE A 20 19.53 3.28 9.02
CA ILE A 20 18.08 3.52 8.88
C ILE A 20 17.63 2.91 7.56
N ILE A 21 16.63 2.05 7.63
CA ILE A 21 15.96 1.44 6.47
C ILE A 21 14.52 1.92 6.51
N ASP A 22 14.20 2.91 5.67
CA ASP A 22 12.89 3.53 5.61
C ASP A 22 12.69 4.21 4.24
N HIS A 23 11.44 4.35 3.79
CA HIS A 23 11.09 5.02 2.55
C HIS A 23 9.85 5.91 2.69
N HIS A 24 9.44 6.18 3.94
CA HIS A 24 8.24 6.95 4.24
C HIS A 24 8.52 8.43 4.49
N ARG A 25 7.49 9.23 4.32
CA ARG A 25 7.44 10.60 4.82
C ARG A 25 6.54 10.64 6.04
N TYR A 26 7.05 11.22 7.12
CA TYR A 26 6.30 11.56 8.33
C TYR A 26 6.14 13.09 8.40
N ASP A 27 5.24 13.57 9.25
CA ASP A 27 4.95 15.01 9.36
C ASP A 27 6.21 15.86 9.57
N GLU A 28 7.13 15.40 10.43
CA GLU A 28 8.36 16.15 10.80
C GLU A 28 9.64 15.49 10.27
N LEU A 29 9.54 14.37 9.54
CA LEU A 29 10.69 13.58 9.15
C LEU A 29 10.52 13.02 7.73
N ASP A 30 11.32 13.52 6.79
CA ASP A 30 11.35 13.02 5.42
C ASP A 30 12.46 11.98 5.27
N ARG A 31 12.07 10.71 5.13
CA ARG A 31 12.93 9.57 4.85
C ARG A 31 12.65 8.93 3.50
N ARG A 32 11.96 9.65 2.63
CA ARG A 32 11.64 9.10 1.30
C ARG A 32 12.88 8.59 0.61
N ASN A 33 12.76 7.38 0.11
CA ASN A 33 13.78 6.69 -0.65
C ASN A 33 13.10 6.04 -1.86
N PRO A 34 13.69 6.08 -3.06
CA PRO A 34 13.13 5.39 -4.22
C PRO A 34 13.12 3.86 -4.07
N LEU A 35 13.93 3.33 -3.16
CA LEU A 35 13.97 1.91 -2.83
C LEU A 35 13.08 1.63 -1.62
N SER A 36 12.34 0.54 -1.67
CA SER A 36 11.61 0.01 -0.51
C SER A 36 12.55 -0.41 0.62
N SER A 37 12.00 -0.64 1.79
CA SER A 37 12.79 -1.13 2.93
C SER A 37 13.49 -2.46 2.63
N LEU A 38 12.83 -3.36 1.91
CA LEU A 38 13.43 -4.62 1.47
C LEU A 38 14.57 -4.39 0.47
N GLU A 39 14.39 -3.54 -0.53
CA GLU A 39 15.42 -3.23 -1.53
C GLU A 39 16.63 -2.55 -0.87
N GLN A 40 16.42 -1.61 0.05
CA GLN A 40 17.49 -0.98 0.84
C GLN A 40 18.26 -2.04 1.66
N PHE A 41 17.56 -2.95 2.31
CA PHE A 41 18.19 -4.04 3.06
C PHE A 41 19.10 -4.87 2.17
N LEU A 42 18.62 -5.31 1.00
CA LEU A 42 19.43 -6.11 0.06
C LEU A 42 20.69 -5.36 -0.39
N VAL A 43 20.57 -4.07 -0.68
CA VAL A 43 21.72 -3.22 -1.07
C VAL A 43 22.72 -3.05 0.06
N ILE A 44 22.27 -2.71 1.27
CA ILE A 44 23.13 -2.45 2.43
C ILE A 44 23.92 -3.70 2.80
N PHE A 45 23.27 -4.86 2.79
CA PHE A 45 23.91 -6.14 3.11
C PHE A 45 24.54 -6.84 1.91
N GLN A 46 24.56 -6.18 0.73
CA GLN A 46 25.17 -6.67 -0.51
C GLN A 46 24.65 -8.06 -0.93
N ILE A 47 23.36 -8.33 -0.64
CA ILE A 47 22.71 -9.59 -1.02
C ILE A 47 22.36 -9.53 -2.51
N THR A 48 23.00 -10.40 -3.26
CA THR A 48 22.84 -10.50 -4.72
C THR A 48 21.68 -11.44 -5.10
N PRO A 49 21.16 -11.39 -6.34
CA PRO A 49 20.21 -12.38 -6.84
C PRO A 49 20.73 -13.83 -6.69
N ALA A 50 22.03 -14.06 -6.89
CA ALA A 50 22.63 -15.38 -6.72
C ALA A 50 22.62 -15.84 -5.26
N ASP A 51 22.78 -14.94 -4.30
CA ASP A 51 22.65 -15.27 -2.88
C ASP A 51 21.22 -15.65 -2.53
N LEU A 52 20.23 -14.95 -3.10
CA LEU A 52 18.82 -15.30 -2.92
C LEU A 52 18.51 -16.70 -3.48
N ASP A 53 18.97 -17.00 -4.70
CA ASP A 53 18.83 -18.33 -5.32
C ASP A 53 19.47 -19.42 -4.46
N ASN A 54 20.67 -19.19 -3.95
CA ASN A 54 21.37 -20.15 -3.06
C ASN A 54 20.62 -20.37 -1.75
N LEU A 55 19.86 -19.38 -1.27
CA LEU A 55 18.99 -19.47 -0.10
C LEU A 55 17.62 -20.07 -0.42
N GLY A 56 17.35 -20.42 -1.68
CA GLY A 56 16.08 -21.00 -2.13
C GLY A 56 14.94 -19.99 -2.32
N PHE A 57 15.28 -18.71 -2.48
CA PHE A 57 14.32 -17.66 -2.82
C PHE A 57 14.38 -17.36 -4.32
N ASP A 58 13.23 -17.17 -4.95
CA ASP A 58 13.16 -16.62 -6.29
C ASP A 58 13.49 -15.11 -6.25
N PRO A 59 14.61 -14.66 -6.86
CA PRO A 59 15.00 -13.25 -6.83
C PRO A 59 13.96 -12.33 -7.45
N ARG A 60 13.25 -12.80 -8.48
CA ARG A 60 12.20 -12.00 -9.15
C ARG A 60 11.02 -11.76 -8.22
N ILE A 61 10.62 -12.77 -7.45
CA ILE A 61 9.56 -12.64 -6.43
C ILE A 61 10.00 -11.72 -5.29
N ILE A 62 11.23 -11.86 -4.79
CA ILE A 62 11.76 -10.97 -3.73
C ILE A 62 11.79 -9.52 -4.21
N PHE A 63 12.24 -9.26 -5.44
CA PHE A 63 12.19 -7.93 -6.03
C PHE A 63 10.73 -7.41 -6.14
N GLY A 64 9.80 -8.26 -6.59
CA GLY A 64 8.38 -7.93 -6.64
C GLY A 64 7.78 -7.57 -5.27
N LEU A 65 8.19 -8.26 -4.20
CA LEU A 65 7.79 -7.91 -2.83
C LEU A 65 8.33 -6.53 -2.41
N GLY A 66 9.56 -6.18 -2.81
CA GLY A 66 10.11 -4.84 -2.62
C GLY A 66 9.30 -3.77 -3.37
N VAL A 67 8.92 -4.04 -4.62
CA VAL A 67 8.04 -3.16 -5.40
C VAL A 67 6.68 -2.99 -4.72
N MET A 68 6.11 -4.06 -4.16
CA MET A 68 4.84 -3.97 -3.42
C MET A 68 4.98 -3.16 -2.13
N ASP A 69 6.12 -3.18 -1.48
CA ASP A 69 6.37 -2.39 -0.27
C ASP A 69 6.31 -0.88 -0.55
N ARG A 70 6.89 -0.41 -1.67
CA ARG A 70 6.91 1.01 -2.04
C ARG A 70 5.75 1.48 -2.92
N GLY A 71 5.23 0.62 -3.80
CA GLY A 71 4.24 0.97 -4.83
C GLY A 71 2.96 0.15 -4.76
N PHE A 72 2.88 -0.78 -3.81
CA PHE A 72 1.82 -1.76 -3.68
C PHE A 72 1.61 -2.53 -5.00
N VAL A 73 0.41 -3.06 -5.26
CA VAL A 73 0.11 -3.80 -6.50
C VAL A 73 0.25 -2.92 -7.75
N TRP A 74 0.05 -1.61 -7.61
CA TRP A 74 0.13 -0.61 -8.67
C TRP A 74 1.56 -0.37 -9.17
N GLY A 75 2.55 -0.66 -8.33
CA GLY A 75 3.96 -0.54 -8.68
C GLY A 75 4.49 -1.67 -9.57
N LEU A 76 3.81 -2.82 -9.62
CA LEU A 76 4.35 -4.01 -10.30
C LEU A 76 4.45 -3.83 -11.82
N SER A 77 3.39 -3.38 -12.48
CA SER A 77 3.40 -3.16 -13.94
C SER A 77 4.44 -2.12 -14.38
N PRO A 78 4.53 -0.92 -13.77
CA PRO A 78 5.59 0.04 -14.09
C PRO A 78 7.03 -0.49 -13.83
N ALA A 79 7.19 -1.42 -12.89
CA ALA A 79 8.47 -2.09 -12.61
C ALA A 79 8.78 -3.25 -13.59
N GLY A 80 7.96 -3.42 -14.64
CA GLY A 80 8.19 -4.41 -15.69
C GLY A 80 7.77 -5.84 -15.31
N PHE A 81 6.83 -6.00 -14.37
CA PHE A 81 6.22 -7.30 -14.10
C PHE A 81 5.08 -7.55 -15.07
N SER A 82 5.09 -8.72 -15.69
CA SER A 82 3.94 -9.23 -16.45
C SER A 82 2.75 -9.53 -15.52
N ILE A 83 1.56 -9.71 -16.10
CA ILE A 83 0.36 -10.09 -15.35
C ILE A 83 0.60 -11.39 -14.56
N SER A 84 1.25 -12.38 -15.19
CA SER A 84 1.56 -13.65 -14.54
C SER A 84 2.55 -13.51 -13.37
N GLU A 85 3.65 -12.76 -13.55
CA GLU A 85 4.59 -12.49 -12.49
C GLU A 85 3.94 -11.70 -11.34
N SER A 86 3.14 -10.68 -11.68
CA SER A 86 2.39 -9.91 -10.69
C SER A 86 1.43 -10.79 -9.87
N ALA A 87 0.79 -11.77 -10.51
CA ALA A 87 -0.05 -12.74 -9.80
C ALA A 87 0.78 -13.59 -8.82
N GLN A 88 1.96 -14.07 -9.24
CA GLN A 88 2.86 -14.84 -8.38
C GLN A 88 3.35 -14.02 -7.17
N VAL A 89 3.73 -12.76 -7.39
CA VAL A 89 4.13 -11.85 -6.30
C VAL A 89 2.98 -11.67 -5.30
N ARG A 90 1.74 -11.44 -5.77
CA ARG A 90 0.57 -11.30 -4.89
C ARG A 90 0.28 -12.57 -4.08
N VAL A 91 0.40 -13.74 -4.70
CA VAL A 91 0.23 -15.03 -4.01
C VAL A 91 1.27 -15.18 -2.90
N GLU A 92 2.54 -14.89 -3.19
CA GLU A 92 3.61 -14.99 -2.19
C GLU A 92 3.44 -13.94 -1.07
N TYR A 93 3.04 -12.72 -1.39
CA TYR A 93 2.73 -11.69 -0.40
C TYR A 93 1.61 -12.15 0.56
N ARG A 94 0.48 -12.65 0.02
CA ARG A 94 -0.62 -13.20 0.84
C ARG A 94 -0.15 -14.38 1.69
N ARG A 95 0.64 -15.29 1.11
CA ARG A 95 1.18 -16.44 1.84
C ARG A 95 1.99 -16.00 3.05
N ARG A 96 2.91 -15.04 2.89
CA ARG A 96 3.72 -14.51 3.99
C ARG A 96 2.89 -13.80 5.03
N LYS A 97 1.95 -12.99 4.59
CA LYS A 97 1.02 -12.29 5.48
C LYS A 97 0.19 -13.26 6.32
N ASN A 98 -0.34 -14.32 5.71
CA ASN A 98 -1.15 -15.33 6.40
C ASN A 98 -0.32 -16.16 7.39
N LEU A 99 0.96 -16.42 7.10
CA LEU A 99 1.88 -17.06 8.06
C LEU A 99 2.06 -16.21 9.34
N LEU A 100 1.99 -14.89 9.22
CA LEU A 100 2.18 -13.97 10.36
C LEU A 100 0.88 -13.68 11.12
N LYS A 101 -0.26 -13.60 10.42
CA LYS A 101 -1.53 -13.10 10.97
C LYS A 101 -2.68 -14.11 10.99
N GLY A 102 -2.52 -15.25 10.28
CA GLY A 102 -3.58 -16.22 10.04
C GLY A 102 -4.60 -15.74 8.98
N GLU A 103 -5.43 -16.67 8.52
CA GLU A 103 -6.57 -16.34 7.64
C GLU A 103 -7.72 -15.79 8.48
N ASN A 104 -8.39 -14.77 7.94
CA ASN A 104 -9.52 -14.12 8.61
C ASN A 104 -10.80 -14.27 7.77
N ALA A 105 -11.64 -15.22 8.15
CA ALA A 105 -12.89 -15.50 7.45
C ALA A 105 -13.86 -14.29 7.46
N ILE A 106 -13.86 -13.49 8.51
CA ILE A 106 -14.71 -12.29 8.61
C ILE A 106 -14.25 -11.24 7.60
N LEU A 107 -12.93 -11.03 7.49
CA LEU A 107 -12.37 -10.12 6.49
C LEU A 107 -12.75 -10.58 5.07
N ILE A 108 -12.57 -11.86 4.75
CA ILE A 108 -12.90 -12.42 3.43
C ILE A 108 -14.37 -12.17 3.07
N GLN A 109 -15.29 -12.40 4.02
CA GLN A 109 -16.71 -12.14 3.80
C GLN A 109 -17.02 -10.65 3.61
N SER A 110 -16.39 -9.77 4.41
CA SER A 110 -16.55 -8.32 4.29
C SER A 110 -16.07 -7.81 2.93
N VAL A 111 -14.91 -8.29 2.47
CA VAL A 111 -14.35 -7.98 1.15
C VAL A 111 -15.29 -8.43 0.04
N LYS A 112 -15.74 -9.67 0.08
CA LYS A 112 -16.67 -10.24 -0.91
C LYS A 112 -17.94 -9.40 -1.01
N ARG A 113 -18.58 -9.10 0.14
CA ARG A 113 -19.79 -8.30 0.19
C ARG A 113 -19.57 -6.89 -0.36
N ALA A 114 -18.51 -6.20 0.06
CA ALA A 114 -18.20 -4.87 -0.41
C ALA A 114 -17.93 -4.83 -1.93
N TRP A 115 -17.26 -5.86 -2.45
CA TRP A 115 -17.00 -6.02 -3.88
C TRP A 115 -18.28 -6.29 -4.69
N GLU A 116 -19.17 -7.14 -4.21
CA GLU A 116 -20.44 -7.46 -4.89
C GLU A 116 -21.42 -6.27 -4.89
N THR A 117 -21.38 -5.42 -3.87
CA THR A 117 -22.27 -4.25 -3.73
C THR A 117 -21.62 -2.94 -4.19
N ARG A 118 -20.45 -2.99 -4.83
CA ARG A 118 -19.79 -1.79 -5.33
C ARG A 118 -20.63 -1.05 -6.34
N GLU A 119 -20.57 0.25 -6.28
CA GLU A 119 -21.15 1.17 -7.26
C GLU A 119 -20.07 1.65 -8.23
N GLN A 120 -20.48 2.18 -9.38
CA GLN A 120 -19.58 2.86 -10.30
C GLN A 120 -20.20 4.21 -10.68
N GLN A 121 -19.43 5.28 -10.49
CA GLN A 121 -19.84 6.63 -10.85
C GLN A 121 -18.68 7.34 -11.54
N ASP A 122 -18.94 7.93 -12.72
CA ASP A 122 -17.95 8.69 -13.50
C ASP A 122 -16.62 7.92 -13.74
N GLY A 123 -16.71 6.62 -13.96
CA GLY A 123 -15.55 5.77 -14.18
C GLY A 123 -14.80 5.36 -12.90
N VAL A 124 -15.25 5.76 -11.72
CA VAL A 124 -14.66 5.46 -10.42
C VAL A 124 -15.50 4.40 -9.69
N TYR A 125 -14.88 3.39 -9.09
CA TYR A 125 -15.58 2.49 -8.18
C TYR A 125 -15.76 3.12 -6.81
N ILE A 126 -16.95 2.96 -6.23
CA ILE A 126 -17.29 3.35 -4.87
C ILE A 126 -17.61 2.09 -4.10
N ILE A 127 -16.77 1.76 -3.12
CA ILE A 127 -16.80 0.51 -2.37
C ILE A 127 -16.96 0.83 -0.90
N ARG A 128 -17.91 0.16 -0.22
CA ARG A 128 -18.21 0.43 1.18
C ARG A 128 -18.15 -0.84 2.01
N SER A 129 -17.52 -0.75 3.17
CA SER A 129 -17.52 -1.78 4.20
C SER A 129 -18.27 -1.30 5.44
N ASP A 130 -19.06 -2.16 6.03
CA ASP A 130 -19.67 -1.96 7.35
C ASP A 130 -18.83 -2.58 8.50
N ASN A 131 -17.77 -3.29 8.15
CA ASN A 131 -16.86 -3.90 9.12
C ASN A 131 -15.95 -2.84 9.76
N LYS A 132 -16.03 -2.73 11.10
CA LYS A 132 -15.24 -1.76 11.87
C LYS A 132 -13.92 -2.32 12.39
N GLU A 133 -13.75 -3.64 12.37
CA GLU A 133 -12.60 -4.31 12.97
C GLU A 133 -11.52 -4.65 11.96
N HIS A 134 -11.90 -4.81 10.68
CA HIS A 134 -11.00 -5.28 9.63
C HIS A 134 -11.07 -4.39 8.40
N HIS A 135 -9.90 -3.92 7.97
CA HIS A 135 -9.77 -3.09 6.79
C HIS A 135 -9.77 -3.92 5.51
N ILE A 136 -10.68 -3.57 4.59
CA ILE A 136 -10.84 -4.28 3.31
C ILE A 136 -9.94 -3.74 2.20
N ARG A 137 -9.35 -2.57 2.37
CA ARG A 137 -8.60 -1.84 1.33
C ARG A 137 -7.62 -2.71 0.57
N GLU A 138 -6.77 -3.46 1.27
CA GLU A 138 -5.70 -4.25 0.66
C GLU A 138 -6.27 -5.36 -0.24
N GLU A 139 -7.25 -6.10 0.27
CA GLU A 139 -7.88 -7.19 -0.48
C GLU A 139 -8.70 -6.67 -1.67
N ILE A 140 -9.34 -5.50 -1.55
CA ILE A 140 -10.00 -4.82 -2.67
C ILE A 140 -8.99 -4.45 -3.75
N SER A 141 -7.80 -3.96 -3.38
CA SER A 141 -6.74 -3.66 -4.35
C SER A 141 -6.29 -4.90 -5.12
N PHE A 142 -6.21 -6.05 -4.44
CA PHE A 142 -5.92 -7.32 -5.12
C PHE A 142 -7.03 -7.72 -6.09
N LEU A 143 -8.30 -7.57 -5.72
CA LEU A 143 -9.43 -7.85 -6.61
C LEU A 143 -9.45 -6.92 -7.83
N LEU A 144 -9.16 -5.63 -7.65
CA LEU A 144 -9.03 -4.67 -8.74
C LEU A 144 -7.92 -5.11 -9.72
N ALA A 145 -6.72 -5.40 -9.19
CA ALA A 145 -5.57 -5.82 -9.99
C ALA A 145 -5.75 -7.20 -10.65
N GLU A 146 -6.61 -8.07 -10.10
CA GLU A 146 -6.96 -9.37 -10.69
C GLU A 146 -8.05 -9.28 -11.75
N SER A 147 -8.97 -8.34 -11.61
CA SER A 147 -10.14 -8.20 -12.47
C SER A 147 -9.92 -7.35 -13.70
N HIS A 148 -8.87 -6.50 -13.71
CA HIS A 148 -8.62 -5.53 -14.76
C HIS A 148 -7.13 -5.41 -15.07
N GLU A 149 -6.76 -5.29 -16.33
CA GLU A 149 -5.39 -4.92 -16.73
C GLU A 149 -5.05 -3.50 -16.31
N LEU A 150 -6.02 -2.59 -16.46
CA LEU A 150 -5.98 -1.21 -16.01
C LEU A 150 -7.25 -0.96 -15.19
N PRO A 151 -7.22 -1.20 -13.88
CA PRO A 151 -8.40 -0.99 -13.06
C PRO A 151 -8.76 0.49 -13.00
N PRO A 152 -10.05 0.82 -12.92
CA PRO A 152 -10.47 2.19 -12.66
C PRO A 152 -10.08 2.62 -11.25
N PRO A 153 -9.93 3.94 -11.01
CA PRO A 153 -9.78 4.44 -9.65
C PRO A 153 -10.89 3.94 -8.73
N ALA A 154 -10.56 3.72 -7.46
CA ALA A 154 -11.53 3.25 -6.48
C ALA A 154 -11.51 4.10 -5.21
N ILE A 155 -12.69 4.52 -4.76
CA ILE A 155 -12.92 5.12 -3.44
C ILE A 155 -13.41 4.01 -2.52
N ILE A 156 -12.70 3.77 -1.42
CA ILE A 156 -13.03 2.74 -0.44
C ILE A 156 -13.35 3.40 0.88
N TYR A 157 -14.57 3.19 1.35
CA TYR A 157 -15.03 3.59 2.68
C TYR A 157 -14.97 2.39 3.62
N GLU A 158 -14.17 2.52 4.65
CA GLU A 158 -14.05 1.50 5.70
C GLU A 158 -15.11 1.71 6.78
N GLY A 159 -15.53 0.64 7.44
CA GLY A 159 -16.56 0.68 8.48
C GLY A 159 -16.19 1.46 9.73
N ASP A 160 -14.92 1.70 9.97
CA ASP A 160 -14.42 2.58 11.05
C ASP A 160 -14.40 4.06 10.66
N GLY A 161 -14.75 4.41 9.42
CA GLY A 161 -14.80 5.77 8.90
C GLY A 161 -13.56 6.24 8.13
N ARG A 162 -12.58 5.39 7.94
CA ARG A 162 -11.46 5.67 7.03
C ARG A 162 -11.95 5.74 5.60
N VAL A 163 -11.28 6.58 4.82
CA VAL A 163 -11.50 6.68 3.38
C VAL A 163 -10.17 6.56 2.66
N THR A 164 -10.13 5.76 1.60
CA THR A 164 -8.97 5.68 0.72
C THR A 164 -9.40 5.81 -0.74
N VAL A 165 -8.54 6.45 -1.54
CA VAL A 165 -8.64 6.49 -3.00
C VAL A 165 -7.43 5.77 -3.56
N GLN A 166 -7.64 4.90 -4.53
CA GLN A 166 -6.59 4.05 -5.09
C GLN A 166 -6.54 4.14 -6.61
N ASP A 167 -5.33 3.92 -7.14
CA ASP A 167 -5.00 4.01 -8.56
C ASP A 167 -5.43 5.35 -9.17
N CYS A 168 -5.04 6.43 -8.51
CA CYS A 168 -5.47 7.78 -8.83
C CYS A 168 -4.28 8.74 -8.91
N ALA A 169 -4.00 9.24 -10.09
CA ALA A 169 -2.93 10.23 -10.32
C ALA A 169 -3.15 11.54 -9.54
N GLN A 170 -4.40 11.83 -9.15
CA GLN A 170 -4.78 13.01 -8.36
C GLN A 170 -4.61 12.81 -6.83
N ALA A 171 -4.03 11.71 -6.38
CA ALA A 171 -3.78 11.48 -4.94
C ALA A 171 -3.00 12.64 -4.27
N PRO A 172 -1.97 13.24 -4.87
CA PRO A 172 -1.32 14.44 -4.31
C PRO A 172 -2.25 15.65 -4.20
N LEU A 173 -3.19 15.82 -5.14
CA LEU A 173 -4.19 16.89 -5.11
C LEU A 173 -5.21 16.67 -3.99
N LEU A 174 -5.66 15.43 -3.79
CA LEU A 174 -6.52 15.05 -2.66
C LEU A 174 -5.83 15.34 -1.34
N PHE A 175 -4.55 14.99 -1.21
CA PHE A 175 -3.74 15.31 -0.02
C PHE A 175 -3.66 16.82 0.21
N ALA A 176 -3.35 17.60 -0.81
CA ALA A 176 -3.24 19.05 -0.69
C ALA A 176 -4.56 19.71 -0.27
N HIS A 177 -5.70 19.15 -0.68
CA HIS A 177 -7.03 19.73 -0.42
C HIS A 177 -7.65 19.25 0.90
N PHE A 178 -7.51 17.96 1.22
CA PHE A 178 -8.20 17.34 2.35
C PHE A 178 -7.25 16.91 3.49
N GLY A 179 -5.93 17.05 3.33
CA GLY A 179 -4.96 16.47 4.24
C GLY A 179 -4.91 14.94 4.15
N GLY A 180 -4.55 14.26 5.22
CA GLY A 180 -4.38 12.81 5.24
C GLY A 180 -2.96 12.38 4.86
N TYR A 181 -2.81 11.33 4.06
CA TYR A 181 -1.52 10.80 3.62
C TYR A 181 -1.61 10.23 2.20
N THR A 182 -0.47 10.21 1.49
CA THR A 182 -0.31 9.48 0.23
C THR A 182 0.49 8.21 0.44
N PHE A 183 0.26 7.20 -0.40
CA PHE A 183 0.97 5.92 -0.40
C PHE A 183 0.95 5.30 -1.81
N GLY A 184 1.58 4.14 -1.97
CA GLY A 184 1.56 3.45 -3.26
C GLY A 184 2.18 4.29 -4.38
N ASN A 185 3.36 4.87 -4.14
CA ASN A 185 4.07 5.73 -5.08
C ASN A 185 3.24 6.96 -5.51
N GLU A 186 2.52 7.54 -4.55
CA GLU A 186 1.61 8.69 -4.74
C GLU A 186 0.42 8.43 -5.69
N LEU A 187 0.12 7.18 -6.00
CA LEU A 187 -1.08 6.78 -6.72
C LEU A 187 -2.27 6.50 -5.81
N CYS A 188 -2.05 6.56 -4.49
CA CYS A 188 -3.09 6.34 -3.51
C CYS A 188 -3.10 7.46 -2.48
N TRP A 189 -4.30 7.79 -2.02
CA TRP A 189 -4.53 8.73 -0.94
C TRP A 189 -5.38 8.08 0.14
N GLY A 190 -5.16 8.46 1.41
CA GLY A 190 -5.95 7.98 2.53
C GLY A 190 -6.14 9.02 3.62
N ARG A 191 -7.19 8.81 4.40
CA ARG A 191 -7.53 9.65 5.54
C ARG A 191 -8.12 8.82 6.67
N GLU A 192 -7.64 9.08 7.89
CA GLU A 192 -8.08 8.39 9.09
C GLU A 192 -9.50 8.83 9.55
N ALA A 193 -10.20 7.92 10.26
CA ALA A 193 -11.60 8.05 10.65
C ALA A 193 -11.95 9.30 11.47
N ASN A 194 -11.08 9.71 12.37
CA ASN A 194 -11.44 10.64 13.44
C ASN A 194 -10.97 12.08 13.22
N SER A 195 -10.40 12.38 12.07
CA SER A 195 -9.78 13.68 11.86
C SER A 195 -10.73 14.80 11.42
N HIS A 196 -11.91 14.47 10.85
CA HIS A 196 -12.87 15.46 10.27
C HIS A 196 -14.18 14.78 9.82
N PRO A 197 -15.20 15.54 9.37
CA PRO A 197 -16.41 14.98 8.76
C PRO A 197 -16.08 14.01 7.62
N THR A 198 -16.86 12.96 7.50
CA THR A 198 -16.73 11.99 6.41
C THR A 198 -16.91 12.69 5.07
N LEU A 199 -15.92 12.50 4.17
CA LEU A 199 -16.02 13.04 2.80
C LEU A 199 -17.03 12.21 1.99
N THR A 200 -17.86 12.92 1.23
CA THR A 200 -18.81 12.26 0.32
C THR A 200 -18.12 11.85 -0.99
N PRO A 201 -18.68 10.86 -1.73
CA PRO A 201 -18.17 10.52 -3.04
C PRO A 201 -18.10 11.72 -3.99
N GLU A 202 -19.11 12.59 -3.98
CA GLU A 202 -19.18 13.76 -4.86
C GLU A 202 -18.02 14.73 -4.61
N GLN A 203 -17.63 14.93 -3.34
CA GLN A 203 -16.48 15.78 -2.99
C GLN A 203 -15.17 15.21 -3.53
N LEU A 204 -15.00 13.89 -3.49
CA LEU A 204 -13.81 13.23 -4.00
C LEU A 204 -13.80 13.17 -5.53
N LEU A 205 -14.93 12.84 -6.16
CA LEU A 205 -15.07 12.73 -7.62
C LEU A 205 -14.74 14.03 -8.35
N VAL A 206 -15.07 15.19 -7.77
CA VAL A 206 -14.70 16.50 -8.34
C VAL A 206 -13.19 16.64 -8.54
N LEU A 207 -12.39 16.13 -7.60
CA LEU A 207 -10.92 16.21 -7.69
C LEU A 207 -10.30 15.04 -8.46
N ILE A 208 -10.90 13.85 -8.39
CA ILE A 208 -10.41 12.66 -9.12
C ILE A 208 -10.54 12.87 -10.64
N ASN A 209 -11.56 13.59 -11.08
CA ASN A 209 -11.86 13.83 -12.49
C ASN A 209 -11.34 15.19 -13.01
N ALA A 210 -10.60 15.94 -12.17
CA ALA A 210 -9.98 17.19 -12.56
C ALA A 210 -8.68 16.99 -13.33
#